data_8d86145e14c39164e4133e71caca7221
#
_entry.id   8d86145e14c39164e4133e71caca7221
#
_cell.length_a   1.000
_cell.length_b   1.000
_cell.length_c   1.000
_cell.angle_alpha   90.00
_cell.angle_beta   90.00
_cell.angle_gamma   90.00
#
_symmetry.space_group_name_H-M   'P 1'
#
loop_
_entity.id
_entity.type
_entity.pdbx_description
1 polymer ?
#
loop_
_entity_poly.entity_id
_entity_poly.type
_entity_poly.pdbx_seq_one_letter_code
_entity_poly.pdbx_strand_id
1 'polypeptide(L)'
;MTHTVQAKETLFSISKKYGLTVEQLMKVNNLLSNNLFIGQNLVISLPSPVTPNVPAKPVVSSYLDTRKAFVVNKQPKGTFNNYTISFPSPNGTITTGLFRDNYPSPNRVNAKGISYTGKSLFDTNRTLFADLCQQNYYLEVLHHIAKNEGCFDAINSYDKAIFSFGFIQFTGAKASGAMLTRVLQRFKLRDEYAFNDCFTQYGINIQSDKVPIFKVATPAITLEDDAAYTEVANNLQLTGAFIASGFRRSMIRAQVEIALEEYVLKAVSPTVMLNFKGQSVPLNNVLKTEGGFALRIDLCVNRGLTGSLSVLKTAIEKVAQESGITTAVGLAKINERRVVEVLAMNETDTLKRDRTLKLLNEGFSFWK
;
A
#
# COMPACT_ATOMS: atom_id res chain seq x y z
N MET A 1 -8.01 -15.35 -30.57
CA MET A 1 -9.48 -15.33 -30.62
C MET A 1 -10.00 -14.36 -29.57
N THR A 2 -11.07 -13.62 -29.83
CA THR A 2 -11.70 -12.73 -28.87
C THR A 2 -13.13 -13.14 -28.58
N HIS A 3 -13.62 -12.81 -27.38
CA HIS A 3 -15.01 -12.98 -26.95
C HIS A 3 -15.56 -11.63 -26.50
N THR A 4 -16.71 -11.22 -27.03
CA THR A 4 -17.41 -10.01 -26.59
C THR A 4 -18.42 -10.39 -25.51
N VAL A 5 -18.27 -9.83 -24.30
CA VAL A 5 -19.11 -10.12 -23.14
C VAL A 5 -20.57 -9.77 -23.41
N GLN A 6 -21.46 -10.74 -23.21
CA GLN A 6 -22.91 -10.59 -23.35
C GLN A 6 -23.58 -10.39 -21.99
N ALA A 7 -24.84 -9.95 -22.02
CA ALA A 7 -25.63 -9.81 -20.79
C ALA A 7 -25.69 -11.15 -20.02
N LYS A 8 -25.51 -11.08 -18.69
CA LYS A 8 -25.50 -12.22 -17.74
C LYS A 8 -24.26 -13.15 -17.85
N GLU A 9 -23.29 -12.87 -18.70
CA GLU A 9 -22.03 -13.61 -18.68
C GLU A 9 -21.13 -13.16 -17.54
N THR A 10 -20.37 -14.09 -17.00
CA THR A 10 -19.38 -13.88 -15.94
C THR A 10 -18.03 -14.44 -16.39
N LEU A 11 -16.94 -14.02 -15.75
CA LEU A 11 -15.63 -14.63 -16.01
C LEU A 11 -15.67 -16.14 -15.87
N PHE A 12 -16.44 -16.66 -14.90
CA PHE A 12 -16.59 -18.10 -14.71
C PHE A 12 -17.31 -18.78 -15.88
N SER A 13 -18.43 -18.21 -16.37
CA SER A 13 -19.16 -18.81 -17.49
C SER A 13 -18.34 -18.74 -18.78
N ILE A 14 -17.62 -17.65 -19.03
CA ILE A 14 -16.79 -17.47 -20.21
C ILE A 14 -15.55 -18.39 -20.15
N SER A 15 -14.85 -18.44 -19.00
CA SER A 15 -13.70 -19.33 -18.84
C SER A 15 -14.08 -20.80 -19.06
N LYS A 16 -15.19 -21.23 -18.49
CA LYS A 16 -15.73 -22.61 -18.71
C LYS A 16 -16.06 -22.87 -20.16
N LYS A 17 -16.65 -21.90 -20.88
CA LYS A 17 -17.01 -22.01 -22.31
C LYS A 17 -15.78 -22.27 -23.18
N TYR A 18 -14.62 -21.70 -22.81
CA TYR A 18 -13.40 -21.80 -23.61
C TYR A 18 -12.33 -22.74 -23.02
N GLY A 19 -12.68 -23.53 -21.99
CA GLY A 19 -11.74 -24.45 -21.36
C GLY A 19 -10.56 -23.79 -20.63
N LEU A 20 -10.77 -22.55 -20.18
CA LEU A 20 -9.79 -21.78 -19.41
C LEU A 20 -10.15 -21.79 -17.92
N THR A 21 -9.18 -21.53 -17.05
CA THR A 21 -9.52 -21.12 -15.68
C THR A 21 -9.87 -19.63 -15.65
N VAL A 22 -10.58 -19.18 -14.61
CA VAL A 22 -10.88 -17.76 -14.42
C VAL A 22 -9.59 -16.95 -14.34
N GLU A 23 -8.58 -17.47 -13.63
CA GLU A 23 -7.26 -16.87 -13.48
C GLU A 23 -6.54 -16.71 -14.83
N GLN A 24 -6.61 -17.74 -15.69
CA GLN A 24 -6.03 -17.69 -17.04
C GLN A 24 -6.70 -16.60 -17.88
N LEU A 25 -8.04 -16.54 -17.86
CA LEU A 25 -8.80 -15.54 -18.60
C LEU A 25 -8.53 -14.13 -18.08
N MET A 26 -8.46 -13.95 -16.77
CA MET A 26 -8.08 -12.68 -16.14
C MET A 26 -6.66 -12.25 -16.52
N LYS A 27 -5.70 -13.17 -16.46
CA LYS A 27 -4.27 -12.91 -16.76
C LYS A 27 -4.07 -12.43 -18.20
N VAL A 28 -4.67 -13.13 -19.17
CA VAL A 28 -4.54 -12.80 -20.60
C VAL A 28 -5.15 -11.44 -20.92
N ASN A 29 -6.17 -11.02 -20.15
CA ASN A 29 -6.88 -9.75 -20.35
C ASN A 29 -6.48 -8.64 -19.38
N ASN A 30 -5.48 -8.88 -18.54
CA ASN A 30 -5.06 -7.95 -17.47
C ASN A 30 -6.23 -7.47 -16.59
N LEU A 31 -7.21 -8.36 -16.33
CA LEU A 31 -8.34 -8.02 -15.48
C LEU A 31 -7.97 -8.05 -14.00
N LEU A 32 -8.41 -7.03 -13.29
CA LEU A 32 -8.07 -6.83 -11.87
C LEU A 32 -9.21 -7.23 -10.93
N SER A 33 -10.39 -7.47 -11.48
CA SER A 33 -11.58 -7.89 -10.75
C SER A 33 -12.42 -8.82 -11.60
N ASN A 34 -13.37 -9.53 -10.96
CA ASN A 34 -14.33 -10.40 -11.66
C ASN A 34 -15.43 -9.61 -12.39
N ASN A 35 -15.41 -8.28 -12.32
CA ASN A 35 -16.43 -7.45 -12.96
C ASN A 35 -16.15 -7.33 -14.46
N LEU A 36 -17.18 -7.62 -15.25
CA LEU A 36 -17.18 -7.46 -16.70
C LEU A 36 -18.24 -6.45 -17.11
N PHE A 37 -17.98 -5.77 -18.22
CA PHE A 37 -18.95 -4.87 -18.86
C PHE A 37 -19.52 -5.53 -20.11
N ILE A 38 -20.83 -5.41 -20.34
CA ILE A 38 -21.45 -5.85 -21.60
C ILE A 38 -20.77 -5.12 -22.76
N GLY A 39 -20.36 -5.87 -23.80
CA GLY A 39 -19.60 -5.34 -24.94
C GLY A 39 -18.08 -5.32 -24.74
N GLN A 40 -17.58 -5.67 -23.55
CA GLN A 40 -16.13 -5.78 -23.32
C GLN A 40 -15.54 -6.92 -24.16
N ASN A 41 -14.44 -6.65 -24.87
CA ASN A 41 -13.73 -7.67 -25.64
C ASN A 41 -12.67 -8.35 -24.77
N LEU A 42 -12.78 -9.67 -24.62
CA LEU A 42 -11.81 -10.49 -23.93
C LEU A 42 -10.99 -11.31 -24.93
N VAL A 43 -9.68 -11.26 -24.78
CA VAL A 43 -8.77 -12.15 -25.52
C VAL A 43 -8.91 -13.56 -24.95
N ILE A 44 -9.23 -14.52 -25.83
CA ILE A 44 -9.32 -15.94 -25.53
C ILE A 44 -8.13 -16.61 -26.21
N SER A 45 -7.01 -16.67 -25.56
CA SER A 45 -5.86 -17.44 -26.00
C SER A 45 -5.47 -18.41 -24.89
N LEU A 46 -5.43 -19.71 -25.21
CA LEU A 46 -4.64 -20.63 -24.42
C LEU A 46 -3.19 -20.16 -24.58
N PRO A 47 -2.41 -20.03 -23.51
CA PRO A 47 -0.97 -20.02 -23.69
C PRO A 47 -0.65 -21.31 -24.46
N SER A 48 -0.09 -21.19 -25.66
CA SER A 48 0.46 -22.35 -26.37
C SER A 48 1.33 -23.08 -25.36
N PRO A 49 1.24 -24.45 -25.31
CA PRO A 49 2.21 -25.18 -24.52
C PRO A 49 3.57 -24.76 -25.08
N VAL A 50 4.27 -23.92 -24.35
CA VAL A 50 5.68 -23.70 -24.56
C VAL A 50 6.25 -25.06 -24.24
N THR A 51 6.56 -25.86 -25.29
CA THR A 51 7.49 -26.98 -25.13
C THR A 51 8.67 -26.32 -24.44
N PRO A 52 8.98 -26.73 -23.20
CA PRO A 52 10.15 -26.18 -22.54
C PRO A 52 11.32 -26.59 -23.43
N ASN A 53 11.86 -25.64 -24.20
CA ASN A 53 13.23 -25.68 -24.57
C ASN A 53 13.95 -25.58 -23.22
N VAL A 54 14.22 -26.75 -22.61
CA VAL A 54 14.92 -26.84 -21.34
C VAL A 54 16.30 -26.31 -21.65
N PRO A 55 16.61 -25.03 -21.38
CA PRO A 55 17.98 -24.64 -21.30
C PRO A 55 18.55 -25.51 -20.19
N ALA A 56 19.74 -26.05 -20.38
CA ALA A 56 20.46 -26.80 -19.37
C ALA A 56 20.22 -26.12 -18.04
N LYS A 57 19.65 -26.89 -17.06
CA LYS A 57 19.32 -26.47 -15.71
C LYS A 57 20.38 -25.46 -15.25
N PRO A 58 20.09 -24.17 -15.10
CA PRO A 58 21.09 -23.26 -14.58
C PRO A 58 21.51 -23.89 -13.26
N VAL A 59 22.82 -24.00 -13.03
CA VAL A 59 23.34 -24.28 -11.70
C VAL A 59 22.64 -23.31 -10.80
N VAL A 60 21.73 -23.79 -9.96
CA VAL A 60 20.92 -22.96 -9.09
C VAL A 60 21.91 -22.30 -8.16
N SER A 61 22.35 -21.09 -8.51
CA SER A 61 23.02 -20.21 -7.59
C SER A 61 22.12 -20.18 -6.37
N SER A 62 22.62 -20.57 -5.21
CA SER A 62 21.78 -20.56 -4.02
C SER A 62 21.27 -19.14 -3.84
N TYR A 63 20.01 -18.96 -3.35
CA TYR A 63 19.46 -17.63 -3.07
C TYR A 63 20.43 -16.77 -2.20
N LEU A 64 21.32 -17.40 -1.44
CA LEU A 64 22.38 -16.74 -0.67
C LEU A 64 23.41 -16.06 -1.59
N ASP A 65 23.78 -16.69 -2.70
CA ASP A 65 24.72 -16.09 -3.66
C ASP A 65 24.04 -14.94 -4.42
N THR A 66 22.79 -15.09 -4.76
CA THR A 66 22.00 -14.05 -5.42
C THR A 66 21.87 -12.80 -4.54
N ARG A 67 21.70 -12.94 -3.22
CA ARG A 67 21.67 -11.83 -2.24
C ARG A 67 22.94 -10.99 -2.26
N LYS A 68 24.09 -11.54 -2.65
CA LYS A 68 25.36 -10.79 -2.75
C LYS A 68 25.33 -9.67 -3.79
N ALA A 69 24.32 -9.64 -4.69
CA ALA A 69 24.09 -8.51 -5.58
C ALA A 69 23.75 -7.21 -4.82
N PHE A 70 23.28 -7.32 -3.58
CA PHE A 70 23.06 -6.17 -2.69
C PHE A 70 24.28 -5.91 -1.84
N VAL A 71 25.08 -4.90 -2.21
CA VAL A 71 26.30 -4.51 -1.50
C VAL A 71 25.94 -3.51 -0.41
N VAL A 72 26.09 -3.94 0.85
CA VAL A 72 25.78 -3.13 2.03
C VAL A 72 27.06 -2.46 2.53
N ASN A 73 27.09 -1.12 2.53
CA ASN A 73 28.18 -0.34 3.13
C ASN A 73 27.71 0.17 4.49
N LYS A 74 28.44 -0.20 5.54
CA LYS A 74 28.18 0.19 6.92
C LYS A 74 29.23 1.18 7.37
N GLN A 75 28.80 2.29 7.98
CA GLN A 75 29.64 3.34 8.56
C GLN A 75 29.23 3.58 10.02
N PRO A 76 30.03 3.14 11.00
CA PRO A 76 29.78 3.42 12.40
C PRO A 76 29.76 4.95 12.67
N LYS A 77 28.79 5.42 13.48
CA LYS A 77 28.66 6.82 13.87
C LYS A 77 28.14 6.95 15.30
N GLY A 78 29.05 6.94 16.26
CA GLY A 78 28.68 7.00 17.68
C GLY A 78 27.83 5.81 18.12
N THR A 79 26.59 6.08 18.56
CA THR A 79 25.67 5.05 19.06
C THR A 79 24.85 4.34 17.98
N PHE A 80 25.00 4.72 16.70
CA PHE A 80 24.29 4.14 15.57
C PHE A 80 25.22 3.87 14.40
N ASN A 81 24.72 3.18 13.37
CA ASN A 81 25.42 3.00 12.12
C ASN A 81 24.63 3.66 10.98
N ASN A 82 25.35 4.25 10.05
CA ASN A 82 24.81 4.65 8.76
C ASN A 82 25.03 3.52 7.75
N TYR A 83 24.08 3.38 6.84
CA TYR A 83 24.11 2.37 5.79
C TYR A 83 23.79 2.98 4.43
N THR A 84 24.40 2.40 3.40
CA THR A 84 23.91 2.49 2.02
C THR A 84 23.87 1.09 1.44
N ILE A 85 22.94 0.84 0.52
CA ILE A 85 22.84 -0.42 -0.21
C ILE A 85 22.92 -0.09 -1.70
N SER A 86 23.84 -0.78 -2.40
CA SER A 86 23.95 -0.70 -3.85
C SER A 86 23.46 -2.00 -4.47
N PHE A 87 22.72 -1.91 -5.57
CA PHE A 87 22.17 -3.04 -6.29
C PHE A 87 22.08 -2.75 -7.79
N PRO A 88 22.17 -3.80 -8.66
CA PRO A 88 22.09 -3.64 -10.10
C PRO A 88 20.69 -3.24 -10.54
N SER A 89 20.59 -2.42 -11.58
CA SER A 89 19.37 -2.08 -12.27
C SER A 89 19.60 -2.07 -13.80
N PRO A 90 18.52 -2.06 -14.62
CA PRO A 90 18.68 -1.99 -16.08
C PRO A 90 19.49 -0.80 -16.57
N ASN A 91 19.51 0.30 -15.81
CA ASN A 91 20.19 1.55 -16.14
C ASN A 91 21.52 1.73 -15.37
N GLY A 92 22.12 0.66 -14.88
CA GLY A 92 23.35 0.68 -14.08
C GLY A 92 23.12 0.33 -12.61
N THR A 93 24.02 0.78 -11.73
CA THR A 93 23.91 0.52 -10.29
C THR A 93 23.14 1.64 -9.60
N ILE A 94 22.11 1.29 -8.85
CA ILE A 94 21.42 2.19 -7.93
C ILE A 94 22.05 2.06 -6.56
N THR A 95 22.40 3.19 -5.94
CA THR A 95 22.78 3.26 -4.53
C THR A 95 21.71 4.00 -3.75
N THR A 96 21.27 3.44 -2.64
CA THR A 96 20.28 4.06 -1.74
C THR A 96 20.79 5.39 -1.19
N GLY A 97 19.87 6.21 -0.68
CA GLY A 97 20.22 7.28 0.25
C GLY A 97 20.76 6.72 1.56
N LEU A 98 21.30 7.62 2.38
CA LEU A 98 21.78 7.28 3.70
C LEU A 98 20.59 6.91 4.60
N PHE A 99 20.68 5.79 5.28
CA PHE A 99 19.74 5.41 6.34
C PHE A 99 20.51 4.91 7.56
N ARG A 100 19.89 4.92 8.71
CA ARG A 100 20.55 4.57 9.97
C ARG A 100 19.73 3.59 10.80
N ASP A 101 20.43 2.79 11.61
CA ASP A 101 19.85 2.07 12.73
C ASP A 101 19.69 2.95 13.97
N ASN A 102 19.16 2.39 15.04
CA ASN A 102 18.93 3.08 16.32
C ASN A 102 18.17 4.41 16.17
N TYR A 103 17.16 4.43 15.31
CA TYR A 103 16.33 5.62 15.06
C TYR A 103 15.62 6.08 16.36
N PRO A 104 15.74 7.35 16.77
CA PRO A 104 15.09 7.85 17.96
C PRO A 104 13.58 7.95 17.74
N SER A 105 12.82 7.05 18.37
CA SER A 105 11.36 7.04 18.32
C SER A 105 10.81 6.52 19.64
N PRO A 106 9.73 7.12 20.18
CA PRO A 106 9.07 6.62 21.38
C PRO A 106 8.46 5.20 21.17
N ASN A 107 8.18 4.84 19.90
CA ASN A 107 7.63 3.53 19.53
C ASN A 107 8.69 2.52 19.08
N ARG A 108 9.96 2.82 19.27
CA ARG A 108 11.04 1.92 18.86
C ARG A 108 11.05 0.65 19.71
N VAL A 109 10.95 -0.50 19.04
CA VAL A 109 11.01 -1.84 19.64
C VAL A 109 12.31 -2.54 19.23
N ASN A 110 12.73 -2.37 17.97
CA ASN A 110 13.97 -2.94 17.44
C ASN A 110 15.08 -1.87 17.41
N ALA A 111 16.07 -2.01 18.28
CA ALA A 111 17.21 -1.07 18.35
C ALA A 111 18.09 -1.09 17.09
N LYS A 112 18.13 -2.20 16.37
CA LYS A 112 18.86 -2.36 15.10
C LYS A 112 18.00 -2.02 13.88
N GLY A 113 16.71 -1.73 14.10
CA GLY A 113 15.79 -1.36 13.04
C GLY A 113 16.19 -0.06 12.36
N ILE A 114 15.97 0.02 11.06
CA ILE A 114 16.36 1.13 10.20
C ILE A 114 15.18 2.04 9.87
N SER A 115 15.49 3.28 9.49
CA SER A 115 14.57 4.22 8.87
C SER A 115 15.17 4.73 7.56
N TYR A 116 14.39 4.64 6.48
CA TYR A 116 14.75 5.11 5.14
C TYR A 116 13.52 5.67 4.42
N THR A 117 13.57 6.94 4.05
CA THR A 117 12.43 7.66 3.42
C THR A 117 12.25 7.36 1.92
N GLY A 118 13.26 6.76 1.28
CA GLY A 118 13.20 6.36 -0.12
C GLY A 118 13.67 7.42 -1.12
N LYS A 119 13.66 7.03 -2.40
CA LYS A 119 13.99 7.85 -3.58
C LYS A 119 12.98 7.72 -4.72
N SER A 120 12.16 6.66 -4.73
CA SER A 120 11.12 6.43 -5.73
C SER A 120 9.90 7.31 -5.41
N LEU A 121 9.97 8.58 -5.81
CA LEU A 121 9.00 9.61 -5.46
C LEU A 121 7.61 9.34 -6.06
N PHE A 122 6.56 9.74 -5.36
CA PHE A 122 5.18 9.65 -5.83
C PHE A 122 5.00 10.42 -7.15
N ASP A 123 5.46 11.68 -7.20
CA ASP A 123 5.27 12.55 -8.36
C ASP A 123 5.95 12.05 -9.63
N THR A 124 7.18 11.54 -9.52
CA THR A 124 7.90 11.02 -10.69
C THR A 124 7.28 9.75 -11.27
N ASN A 125 6.47 9.04 -10.48
CA ASN A 125 5.81 7.81 -10.87
C ASN A 125 4.30 7.98 -11.14
N ARG A 126 3.74 9.18 -10.98
CA ARG A 126 2.29 9.48 -11.04
C ARG A 126 1.61 8.90 -12.30
N THR A 127 2.24 9.00 -13.46
CA THR A 127 1.72 8.46 -14.73
C THR A 127 1.60 6.94 -14.76
N LEU A 128 2.30 6.22 -13.87
CA LEU A 128 2.24 4.76 -13.81
C LEU A 128 0.93 4.23 -13.20
N PHE A 129 0.19 5.07 -12.46
CA PHE A 129 -0.97 4.63 -11.69
C PHE A 129 -2.15 5.63 -11.64
N ALA A 130 -2.06 6.77 -12.31
CA ALA A 130 -3.13 7.77 -12.34
C ALA A 130 -4.46 7.18 -12.87
N ASP A 131 -4.38 6.23 -13.81
CA ASP A 131 -5.51 5.49 -14.38
C ASP A 131 -6.27 4.62 -13.36
N LEU A 132 -5.68 4.32 -12.22
CA LEU A 132 -6.33 3.56 -11.14
C LEU A 132 -7.27 4.43 -10.30
N CYS A 133 -7.06 5.74 -10.28
CA CYS A 133 -7.82 6.67 -9.46
C CYS A 133 -9.11 7.09 -10.18
N GLN A 134 -10.26 6.61 -9.71
CA GLN A 134 -11.58 6.91 -10.30
C GLN A 134 -11.99 8.38 -10.13
N GLN A 135 -11.45 9.06 -9.12
CA GLN A 135 -11.67 10.47 -8.81
C GLN A 135 -10.32 11.17 -8.71
N ASN A 136 -10.19 12.36 -9.25
CA ASN A 136 -8.93 13.11 -9.22
C ASN A 136 -8.45 13.35 -7.78
N TYR A 137 -9.34 13.64 -6.84
CA TYR A 137 -8.94 13.88 -5.45
C TYR A 137 -8.40 12.62 -4.76
N TYR A 138 -8.67 11.39 -5.23
CA TYR A 138 -8.02 10.17 -4.71
C TYR A 138 -6.51 10.21 -4.95
N LEU A 139 -6.13 10.65 -6.15
CA LEU A 139 -4.72 10.80 -6.49
C LEU A 139 -4.04 11.86 -5.60
N GLU A 140 -4.72 12.99 -5.39
CA GLU A 140 -4.17 14.10 -4.60
C GLU A 140 -4.07 13.75 -3.11
N VAL A 141 -5.05 13.02 -2.54
CA VAL A 141 -4.95 12.59 -1.14
C VAL A 141 -3.86 11.52 -0.94
N LEU A 142 -3.68 10.60 -1.89
CA LEU A 142 -2.56 9.65 -1.83
C LEU A 142 -1.21 10.37 -1.93
N HIS A 143 -1.11 11.42 -2.73
CA HIS A 143 0.07 12.28 -2.78
C HIS A 143 0.33 12.99 -1.46
N HIS A 144 -0.71 13.59 -0.85
CA HIS A 144 -0.61 14.18 0.49
C HIS A 144 -0.07 13.19 1.52
N ILE A 145 -0.58 11.95 1.50
CA ILE A 145 -0.13 10.88 2.40
C ILE A 145 1.34 10.54 2.13
N ALA A 146 1.73 10.35 0.85
CA ALA A 146 3.10 10.03 0.47
C ALA A 146 4.11 11.08 0.94
N LYS A 147 3.77 12.37 0.89
CA LYS A 147 4.63 13.46 1.43
C LYS A 147 4.93 13.32 2.92
N ASN A 148 4.05 12.66 3.68
CA ASN A 148 4.19 12.50 5.11
C ASN A 148 4.76 11.14 5.52
N GLU A 149 4.58 10.08 4.72
CA GLU A 149 4.98 8.71 5.06
C GLU A 149 6.27 8.27 4.34
N GLY A 150 6.46 8.62 3.08
CA GLY A 150 7.66 8.29 2.32
C GLY A 150 7.43 7.98 0.84
N CYS A 151 8.46 7.38 0.23
CA CYS A 151 8.48 7.00 -1.18
C CYS A 151 8.05 5.54 -1.38
N PHE A 152 7.91 5.10 -2.64
CA PHE A 152 7.54 3.71 -2.96
C PHE A 152 8.57 2.67 -2.50
N ASP A 153 9.79 3.07 -2.24
CA ASP A 153 10.90 2.25 -1.74
C ASP A 153 11.25 2.52 -0.27
N ALA A 154 10.44 3.33 0.44
CA ALA A 154 10.67 3.67 1.84
C ALA A 154 10.57 2.46 2.78
N ILE A 155 11.40 2.42 3.82
CA ILE A 155 11.49 1.33 4.80
C ILE A 155 11.45 1.91 6.22
N ASN A 156 10.71 1.20 7.09
CA ASN A 156 10.77 1.34 8.54
C ASN A 156 10.80 -0.07 9.16
N SER A 157 11.80 -0.35 9.99
CA SER A 157 11.90 -1.64 10.71
C SER A 157 12.25 -1.49 12.19
N TYR A 158 12.02 -0.31 12.79
CA TYR A 158 12.34 -0.04 14.20
C TYR A 158 11.16 -0.15 15.16
N ASP A 159 9.93 -0.23 14.67
CA ASP A 159 8.71 -0.20 15.49
C ASP A 159 7.98 -1.55 15.56
N LYS A 160 6.78 -1.55 16.18
CA LYS A 160 5.95 -2.75 16.40
C LYS A 160 5.45 -3.40 15.10
N ALA A 161 5.49 -2.71 13.98
CA ALA A 161 5.10 -3.26 12.69
C ALA A 161 6.11 -4.26 12.14
N ILE A 162 7.25 -4.47 12.83
CA ILE A 162 8.39 -5.33 12.47
C ILE A 162 9.09 -4.80 11.22
N PHE A 163 8.35 -4.68 10.12
CA PHE A 163 8.82 -4.18 8.85
C PHE A 163 7.68 -3.46 8.12
N SER A 164 7.91 -2.21 7.73
CA SER A 164 6.99 -1.42 6.93
C SER A 164 7.67 -0.99 5.64
N PHE A 165 6.90 -0.96 4.55
CA PHE A 165 7.43 -0.68 3.22
C PHE A 165 6.48 0.18 2.40
N GLY A 166 7.04 1.06 1.57
CA GLY A 166 6.34 1.80 0.56
C GLY A 166 5.75 3.12 1.01
N PHE A 167 5.04 3.78 0.10
CA PHE A 167 4.65 5.19 0.19
C PHE A 167 3.63 5.53 1.29
N ILE A 168 2.93 4.56 1.84
CA ILE A 168 2.04 4.70 3.00
C ILE A 168 2.46 3.80 4.16
N GLN A 169 3.67 3.25 4.12
CA GLN A 169 4.24 2.38 5.14
C GLN A 169 3.35 1.15 5.43
N PHE A 170 3.08 0.35 4.38
CA PHE A 170 2.36 -0.92 4.54
C PHE A 170 3.06 -1.83 5.55
N THR A 171 2.35 -2.26 6.58
CA THR A 171 2.90 -3.02 7.70
C THR A 171 2.98 -4.51 7.42
N GLY A 172 4.07 -5.17 7.84
CA GLY A 172 4.27 -6.61 7.70
C GLY A 172 3.68 -7.43 8.85
N ALA A 173 3.73 -6.92 10.09
CA ALA A 173 3.26 -7.66 11.26
C ALA A 173 1.77 -8.02 11.20
N LYS A 174 1.43 -9.26 11.57
CA LYS A 174 0.03 -9.72 11.67
C LYS A 174 -0.81 -8.86 12.61
N ALA A 175 -0.26 -8.47 13.75
CA ALA A 175 -0.92 -7.58 14.71
C ALA A 175 -1.27 -6.20 14.13
N SER A 176 -0.58 -5.77 13.07
CA SER A 176 -0.82 -4.51 12.35
C SER A 176 -1.60 -4.71 11.04
N GLY A 177 -2.25 -5.87 10.86
CA GLY A 177 -3.11 -6.18 9.70
C GLY A 177 -2.40 -6.75 8.48
N ALA A 178 -1.07 -6.93 8.52
CA ALA A 178 -0.25 -7.56 7.46
C ALA A 178 -0.52 -7.02 6.03
N MET A 179 -0.75 -5.71 5.89
CA MET A 179 -1.08 -5.09 4.60
C MET A 179 0.03 -5.25 3.56
N LEU A 180 1.30 -5.31 4.02
CA LEU A 180 2.43 -5.56 3.12
C LEU A 180 2.32 -6.93 2.44
N THR A 181 1.88 -7.97 3.15
CA THR A 181 1.66 -9.29 2.57
C THR A 181 0.64 -9.24 1.42
N ARG A 182 -0.41 -8.42 1.54
CA ARG A 182 -1.40 -8.21 0.47
C ARG A 182 -0.84 -7.44 -0.72
N VAL A 183 0.02 -6.45 -0.48
CA VAL A 183 0.75 -5.75 -1.57
C VAL A 183 1.63 -6.74 -2.33
N LEU A 184 2.38 -7.58 -1.64
CA LEU A 184 3.25 -8.59 -2.27
C LEU A 184 2.45 -9.64 -3.04
N GLN A 185 1.31 -10.09 -2.50
CA GLN A 185 0.39 -10.97 -3.23
C GLN A 185 -0.13 -10.30 -4.51
N ARG A 186 -0.58 -9.04 -4.42
CA ARG A 186 -1.06 -8.26 -5.57
C ARG A 186 0.05 -8.09 -6.60
N PHE A 187 1.26 -7.80 -6.18
CA PHE A 187 2.41 -7.70 -7.07
C PHE A 187 2.68 -9.01 -7.79
N LYS A 188 2.72 -10.14 -7.07
CA LYS A 188 2.94 -11.47 -7.65
C LYS A 188 1.85 -11.86 -8.66
N LEU A 189 0.57 -11.60 -8.32
CA LEU A 189 -0.56 -11.88 -9.21
C LEU A 189 -0.56 -11.00 -10.47
N ARG A 190 -0.09 -9.77 -10.36
CA ARG A 190 -0.01 -8.82 -11.48
C ARG A 190 1.14 -9.15 -12.43
N ASP A 191 2.29 -9.53 -11.89
CA ASP A 191 3.53 -9.69 -12.63
C ASP A 191 4.45 -10.68 -11.90
N GLU A 192 4.18 -11.98 -12.11
CA GLU A 192 4.94 -13.04 -11.47
C GLU A 192 6.41 -13.05 -11.90
N TYR A 193 6.69 -12.65 -13.15
CA TYR A 193 8.06 -12.56 -13.64
C TYR A 193 8.84 -11.50 -12.85
N ALA A 194 8.30 -10.27 -12.74
CA ALA A 194 8.94 -9.22 -11.95
C ALA A 194 8.99 -9.58 -10.46
N PHE A 195 8.00 -10.30 -9.92
CA PHE A 195 8.05 -10.79 -8.54
C PHE A 195 9.21 -11.77 -8.34
N ASN A 196 9.41 -12.71 -9.26
CA ASN A 196 10.50 -13.67 -9.20
C ASN A 196 11.87 -12.97 -9.30
N ASP A 197 11.98 -11.97 -10.16
CA ASP A 197 13.18 -11.15 -10.31
C ASP A 197 13.47 -10.28 -9.07
N CYS A 198 12.43 -9.76 -8.40
CA CYS A 198 12.62 -8.93 -7.21
C CYS A 198 12.78 -9.73 -5.91
N PHE A 199 12.19 -10.92 -5.81
CA PHE A 199 12.02 -11.61 -4.53
C PHE A 199 12.38 -13.09 -4.55
N THR A 200 11.82 -13.89 -5.47
CA THR A 200 11.98 -15.35 -5.41
C THR A 200 13.44 -15.78 -5.54
N GLN A 201 14.21 -15.13 -6.42
CA GLN A 201 15.65 -15.42 -6.56
C GLN A 201 16.47 -15.12 -5.30
N TYR A 202 15.92 -14.31 -4.37
CA TYR A 202 16.55 -13.97 -3.09
C TYR A 202 16.02 -14.81 -1.92
N GLY A 203 15.16 -15.79 -2.20
CA GLY A 203 14.52 -16.65 -1.20
C GLY A 203 13.29 -16.04 -0.51
N ILE A 204 12.74 -14.94 -1.05
CA ILE A 204 11.49 -14.33 -0.59
C ILE A 204 10.34 -14.83 -1.46
N ASN A 205 9.22 -15.25 -0.86
CA ASN A 205 8.06 -15.71 -1.60
C ASN A 205 6.74 -15.37 -0.88
N ILE A 206 5.65 -15.46 -1.62
CA ILE A 206 4.27 -15.41 -1.13
C ILE A 206 3.57 -16.71 -1.52
N GLN A 207 3.04 -17.41 -0.54
CA GLN A 207 2.07 -18.47 -0.79
C GLN A 207 0.69 -17.82 -0.89
N SER A 208 0.07 -17.94 -2.07
CA SER A 208 -1.20 -17.27 -2.39
C SER A 208 -2.37 -18.20 -2.11
N ASP A 209 -2.70 -18.39 -0.84
CA ASP A 209 -3.91 -19.08 -0.38
C ASP A 209 -5.02 -18.05 -0.08
N LYS A 210 -6.14 -18.51 0.52
CA LYS A 210 -7.23 -17.63 1.01
C LYS A 210 -6.68 -16.48 1.88
N VAL A 211 -5.72 -16.80 2.75
CA VAL A 211 -4.94 -15.84 3.53
C VAL A 211 -3.50 -15.97 3.04
N PRO A 212 -2.92 -14.94 2.43
CA PRO A 212 -1.56 -15.04 1.92
C PRO A 212 -0.56 -15.17 3.05
N ILE A 213 0.47 -16.01 2.85
CA ILE A 213 1.55 -16.24 3.80
C ILE A 213 2.85 -15.71 3.20
N PHE A 214 3.50 -14.80 3.90
CA PHE A 214 4.82 -14.31 3.54
C PHE A 214 5.90 -15.28 4.00
N LYS A 215 6.85 -15.60 3.13
CA LYS A 215 7.89 -16.60 3.37
C LYS A 215 9.27 -16.09 3.03
N VAL A 216 10.23 -16.45 3.88
CA VAL A 216 11.67 -16.21 3.65
C VAL A 216 12.47 -17.49 3.88
N ALA A 217 13.20 -17.94 2.87
CA ALA A 217 14.10 -19.06 2.98
C ALA A 217 15.38 -18.67 3.75
N THR A 218 15.78 -19.48 4.69
CA THR A 218 17.07 -19.42 5.38
C THR A 218 17.83 -20.73 5.16
N PRO A 219 19.13 -20.82 5.46
CA PRO A 219 19.87 -22.08 5.33
C PRO A 219 19.28 -23.24 6.15
N ALA A 220 18.61 -22.95 7.25
CA ALA A 220 18.07 -23.95 8.16
C ALA A 220 16.61 -24.31 7.85
N ILE A 221 15.77 -23.28 7.64
CA ILE A 221 14.30 -23.45 7.48
C ILE A 221 13.72 -22.33 6.61
N THR A 222 12.48 -22.52 6.19
CA THR A 222 11.66 -21.43 5.64
C THR A 222 10.87 -20.80 6.78
N LEU A 223 11.08 -19.50 7.00
CA LEU A 223 10.34 -18.68 7.95
C LEU A 223 9.02 -18.18 7.34
N GLU A 224 8.03 -17.94 8.18
CA GLU A 224 6.71 -17.45 7.75
C GLU A 224 6.30 -16.19 8.54
N ASP A 225 5.55 -15.30 7.87
CA ASP A 225 4.89 -14.12 8.44
C ASP A 225 5.80 -13.26 9.33
N ASP A 226 5.48 -13.06 10.60
CA ASP A 226 6.23 -12.20 11.53
C ASP A 226 7.71 -12.62 11.66
N ALA A 227 7.99 -13.94 11.67
CA ALA A 227 9.37 -14.43 11.69
C ALA A 227 10.09 -14.13 10.38
N ALA A 228 9.41 -14.24 9.24
CA ALA A 228 9.97 -13.91 7.93
C ALA A 228 10.22 -12.40 7.78
N TYR A 229 9.31 -11.54 8.26
CA TYR A 229 9.53 -10.09 8.30
C TYR A 229 10.65 -9.69 9.26
N THR A 230 10.80 -10.39 10.37
CA THR A 230 11.93 -10.20 11.30
C THR A 230 13.25 -10.52 10.63
N GLU A 231 13.31 -11.58 9.83
CA GLU A 231 14.51 -11.91 9.03
C GLU A 231 14.82 -10.79 8.02
N VAL A 232 13.82 -10.28 7.29
CA VAL A 232 14.00 -9.14 6.36
C VAL A 232 14.52 -7.89 7.09
N ALA A 233 13.97 -7.57 8.26
CA ALA A 233 14.37 -6.42 9.07
C ALA A 233 15.83 -6.52 9.57
N ASN A 234 16.31 -7.73 9.86
CA ASN A 234 17.65 -7.98 10.37
C ASN A 234 18.69 -8.24 9.27
N ASN A 235 18.26 -8.53 8.05
CA ASN A 235 19.11 -8.83 6.90
C ASN A 235 19.02 -7.73 5.85
N LEU A 236 20.00 -6.82 5.83
CA LEU A 236 19.99 -5.65 4.95
C LEU A 236 20.05 -5.99 3.45
N GLN A 237 20.52 -7.17 3.05
CA GLN A 237 20.43 -7.60 1.65
C GLN A 237 18.98 -7.90 1.27
N LEU A 238 18.20 -8.54 2.14
CA LEU A 238 16.75 -8.73 1.95
C LEU A 238 15.98 -7.41 1.99
N THR A 239 16.34 -6.51 2.91
CA THR A 239 15.84 -5.12 2.90
C THR A 239 16.15 -4.44 1.58
N GLY A 240 17.33 -4.64 1.01
CA GLY A 240 17.74 -4.15 -0.31
C GLY A 240 16.82 -4.64 -1.43
N ALA A 241 16.38 -5.91 -1.39
CA ALA A 241 15.44 -6.45 -2.36
C ALA A 241 14.09 -5.70 -2.33
N PHE A 242 13.58 -5.35 -1.15
CA PHE A 242 12.40 -4.49 -1.02
C PHE A 242 12.64 -3.10 -1.62
N ILE A 243 13.74 -2.45 -1.27
CA ILE A 243 14.10 -1.12 -1.81
C ILE A 243 14.14 -1.18 -3.35
N ALA A 244 14.83 -2.17 -3.92
CA ALA A 244 14.92 -2.34 -5.38
C ALA A 244 13.56 -2.55 -6.03
N SER A 245 12.64 -3.29 -5.38
CA SER A 245 11.30 -3.52 -5.88
C SER A 245 10.45 -2.23 -5.95
N GLY A 246 10.70 -1.26 -5.09
CA GLY A 246 10.00 0.03 -5.07
C GLY A 246 10.23 0.90 -6.32
N PHE A 247 11.17 0.53 -7.19
CA PHE A 247 11.38 1.13 -8.51
C PHE A 247 10.69 0.37 -9.65
N ARG A 248 10.06 -0.78 -9.37
CA ARG A 248 9.37 -1.58 -10.38
C ARG A 248 7.95 -1.09 -10.60
N ARG A 249 7.58 -0.84 -11.86
CA ARG A 249 6.25 -0.37 -12.24
C ARG A 249 5.12 -1.20 -11.62
N SER A 250 5.20 -2.52 -11.71
CA SER A 250 4.18 -3.45 -11.21
C SER A 250 4.08 -3.45 -9.68
N MET A 251 5.19 -3.23 -8.95
CA MET A 251 5.17 -3.04 -7.49
C MET A 251 4.54 -1.69 -7.11
N ILE A 252 4.88 -0.61 -7.81
CA ILE A 252 4.29 0.71 -7.59
C ILE A 252 2.77 0.65 -7.77
N ARG A 253 2.30 0.02 -8.87
CA ARG A 253 0.86 -0.17 -9.10
C ARG A 253 0.21 -1.02 -8.03
N ALA A 254 0.84 -2.12 -7.59
CA ALA A 254 0.31 -2.97 -6.52
C ALA A 254 0.13 -2.21 -5.19
N GLN A 255 1.09 -1.35 -4.83
CA GLN A 255 0.98 -0.48 -3.66
C GLN A 255 -0.21 0.48 -3.78
N VAL A 256 -0.39 1.14 -4.91
CA VAL A 256 -1.49 2.09 -5.12
C VAL A 256 -2.84 1.37 -5.15
N GLU A 257 -2.95 0.21 -5.77
CA GLU A 257 -4.19 -0.60 -5.77
C GLU A 257 -4.63 -0.98 -4.36
N ILE A 258 -3.71 -1.50 -3.55
CA ILE A 258 -4.02 -1.85 -2.16
C ILE A 258 -4.34 -0.59 -1.33
N ALA A 259 -3.67 0.54 -1.59
CA ALA A 259 -4.00 1.80 -0.94
C ALA A 259 -5.43 2.25 -1.28
N LEU A 260 -5.81 2.20 -2.55
CA LEU A 260 -7.17 2.53 -2.98
C LEU A 260 -8.20 1.59 -2.37
N GLU A 261 -8.00 0.28 -2.42
CA GLU A 261 -8.95 -0.71 -1.92
C GLU A 261 -9.12 -0.66 -0.40
N GLU A 262 -8.01 -0.58 0.33
CA GLU A 262 -8.02 -0.77 1.79
C GLU A 262 -8.20 0.52 2.58
N TYR A 263 -7.76 1.65 2.05
CA TYR A 263 -7.81 2.92 2.77
C TYR A 263 -8.78 3.91 2.12
N VAL A 264 -8.72 4.11 0.80
CA VAL A 264 -9.56 5.12 0.13
C VAL A 264 -11.00 4.66 0.05
N LEU A 265 -11.28 3.57 -0.68
CA LEU A 265 -12.65 3.13 -0.96
C LEU A 265 -13.40 2.69 0.31
N LYS A 266 -12.71 2.08 1.27
CA LYS A 266 -13.32 1.73 2.56
C LYS A 266 -13.61 2.97 3.41
N ALA A 267 -12.77 4.00 3.36
CA ALA A 267 -12.97 5.23 4.11
C ALA A 267 -14.22 5.99 3.66
N VAL A 268 -14.46 6.04 2.33
CA VAL A 268 -15.56 6.80 1.72
C VAL A 268 -16.76 5.92 1.36
N SER A 269 -16.79 4.65 1.79
CA SER A 269 -17.91 3.74 1.49
C SER A 269 -19.24 4.31 2.00
N PRO A 270 -20.33 4.20 1.20
CA PRO A 270 -21.67 4.61 1.63
C PRO A 270 -22.17 3.86 2.87
N THR A 271 -21.57 2.71 3.19
CA THR A 271 -21.92 1.91 4.38
C THR A 271 -21.31 2.42 5.67
N VAL A 272 -20.40 3.40 5.61
CA VAL A 272 -19.78 3.99 6.81
C VAL A 272 -20.82 4.86 7.52
N MET A 273 -21.14 4.50 8.75
CA MET A 273 -22.13 5.18 9.57
C MET A 273 -21.49 5.97 10.71
N LEU A 274 -21.97 7.18 10.94
CA LEU A 274 -21.64 8.03 12.08
C LEU A 274 -22.81 7.99 13.08
N ASN A 275 -22.54 7.74 14.36
CA ASN A 275 -23.53 7.91 15.41
C ASN A 275 -23.47 9.35 15.96
N PHE A 276 -24.54 10.12 15.79
CA PHE A 276 -24.68 11.47 16.32
C PHE A 276 -25.90 11.54 17.25
N LYS A 277 -25.67 11.77 18.53
CA LYS A 277 -26.72 11.86 19.57
C LYS A 277 -27.69 10.67 19.52
N GLY A 278 -27.18 9.45 19.37
CA GLY A 278 -27.98 8.22 19.32
C GLY A 278 -28.59 7.90 17.95
N GLN A 279 -28.49 8.79 16.96
CA GLN A 279 -28.96 8.55 15.61
C GLN A 279 -27.83 8.16 14.68
N SER A 280 -28.02 7.11 13.90
CA SER A 280 -27.07 6.66 12.89
C SER A 280 -27.29 7.40 11.58
N VAL A 281 -26.25 8.03 11.03
CA VAL A 281 -26.30 8.77 9.78
C VAL A 281 -25.15 8.33 8.87
N PRO A 282 -25.40 8.12 7.56
CA PRO A 282 -24.31 7.81 6.62
C PRO A 282 -23.28 8.93 6.63
N LEU A 283 -21.99 8.57 6.71
CA LEU A 283 -20.91 9.57 6.76
C LEU A 283 -20.93 10.47 5.51
N ASN A 284 -21.31 9.93 4.35
CA ASN A 284 -21.44 10.68 3.09
C ASN A 284 -22.56 11.74 3.10
N ASN A 285 -23.48 11.68 4.06
CA ASN A 285 -24.46 12.74 4.29
C ASN A 285 -23.88 13.89 5.14
N VAL A 286 -22.77 13.66 5.80
CA VAL A 286 -22.06 14.61 6.66
C VAL A 286 -20.89 15.23 5.91
N LEU A 287 -19.95 14.41 5.44
CA LEU A 287 -18.83 14.83 4.59
C LEU A 287 -19.26 14.75 3.12
N LYS A 288 -19.14 15.86 2.40
CA LYS A 288 -19.60 16.00 1.01
C LYS A 288 -18.56 16.67 0.11
N THR A 289 -17.49 17.18 0.70
CA THR A 289 -16.45 17.89 -0.02
C THR A 289 -15.22 17.00 -0.20
N GLU A 290 -14.40 17.31 -1.20
CA GLU A 290 -13.13 16.63 -1.40
C GLU A 290 -12.23 16.71 -0.16
N GLY A 291 -12.19 17.88 0.49
CA GLY A 291 -11.42 18.10 1.70
C GLY A 291 -11.89 17.27 2.90
N GLY A 292 -13.22 17.12 3.07
CA GLY A 292 -13.79 16.24 4.10
C GLY A 292 -13.45 14.77 3.86
N PHE A 293 -13.55 14.31 2.62
CA PHE A 293 -13.14 12.95 2.28
C PHE A 293 -11.61 12.74 2.37
N ALA A 294 -10.82 13.72 1.95
CA ALA A 294 -9.36 13.67 2.09
C ALA A 294 -8.93 13.54 3.57
N LEU A 295 -9.55 14.33 4.46
CA LEU A 295 -9.37 14.20 5.90
C LEU A 295 -9.70 12.77 6.39
N ARG A 296 -10.85 12.24 5.98
CA ARG A 296 -11.27 10.89 6.38
C ARG A 296 -10.28 9.82 5.93
N ILE A 297 -9.81 9.89 4.69
CA ILE A 297 -8.86 8.94 4.11
C ILE A 297 -7.50 9.02 4.84
N ASP A 298 -6.98 10.24 5.05
CA ASP A 298 -5.73 10.45 5.76
C ASP A 298 -5.76 9.90 7.19
N LEU A 299 -6.85 10.15 7.90
CA LEU A 299 -7.08 9.59 9.24
C LEU A 299 -7.14 8.05 9.22
N CYS A 300 -7.67 7.42 8.16
CA CYS A 300 -7.72 5.97 8.04
C CYS A 300 -6.33 5.34 7.94
N VAL A 301 -5.42 5.96 7.21
CA VAL A 301 -4.03 5.50 7.13
C VAL A 301 -3.37 5.55 8.50
N ASN A 302 -3.58 6.62 9.26
CA ASN A 302 -2.92 6.84 10.55
C ASN A 302 -3.51 6.06 11.73
N ARG A 303 -4.84 5.82 11.72
CA ARG A 303 -5.60 5.35 12.90
C ARG A 303 -6.47 4.13 12.61
N GLY A 304 -6.43 3.62 11.37
CA GLY A 304 -7.35 2.58 10.90
C GLY A 304 -8.81 3.10 10.74
N LEU A 305 -9.66 2.26 10.18
CA LEU A 305 -11.05 2.62 9.84
C LEU A 305 -11.88 3.02 11.08
N THR A 306 -11.77 2.27 12.17
CA THR A 306 -12.55 2.51 13.41
C THR A 306 -11.98 3.67 14.21
N GLY A 307 -10.66 3.70 14.44
CA GLY A 307 -10.03 4.75 15.23
C GLY A 307 -10.19 6.14 14.60
N SER A 308 -10.08 6.22 13.28
CA SER A 308 -10.29 7.46 12.52
C SER A 308 -11.73 7.96 12.60
N LEU A 309 -12.73 7.06 12.61
CA LEU A 309 -14.13 7.44 12.75
C LEU A 309 -14.44 8.02 14.13
N SER A 310 -13.81 7.47 15.18
CA SER A 310 -13.99 7.95 16.56
C SER A 310 -13.49 9.40 16.73
N VAL A 311 -12.28 9.71 16.27
CA VAL A 311 -11.74 11.08 16.40
C VAL A 311 -12.47 12.07 15.51
N LEU A 312 -12.87 11.65 14.30
CA LEU A 312 -13.67 12.45 13.39
C LEU A 312 -15.04 12.79 14.00
N LYS A 313 -15.70 11.81 14.64
CA LYS A 313 -16.96 12.01 15.35
C LYS A 313 -16.84 13.12 16.40
N THR A 314 -15.81 13.05 17.26
CA THR A 314 -15.59 14.08 18.30
C THR A 314 -15.44 15.48 17.70
N ALA A 315 -14.69 15.61 16.59
CA ALA A 315 -14.55 16.91 15.93
C ALA A 315 -15.88 17.40 15.31
N ILE A 316 -16.63 16.51 14.65
CA ILE A 316 -17.95 16.82 14.09
C ILE A 316 -18.92 17.26 15.19
N GLU A 317 -18.98 16.56 16.33
CA GLU A 317 -19.85 16.91 17.46
C GLU A 317 -19.54 18.32 18.01
N LYS A 318 -18.25 18.67 18.12
CA LYS A 318 -17.82 19.99 18.57
C LYS A 318 -18.22 21.08 17.58
N VAL A 319 -17.97 20.89 16.27
CA VAL A 319 -18.38 21.86 15.23
C VAL A 319 -19.88 21.99 15.15
N ALA A 320 -20.63 20.90 15.31
CA ALA A 320 -22.09 20.92 15.37
C ALA A 320 -22.59 21.76 16.55
N GLN A 321 -21.96 21.63 17.72
CA GLN A 321 -22.25 22.47 18.89
C GLN A 321 -21.96 23.95 18.63
N GLU A 322 -20.78 24.28 18.09
CA GLU A 322 -20.37 25.65 17.71
C GLU A 322 -21.39 26.30 16.73
N SER A 323 -21.98 25.48 15.83
CA SER A 323 -22.89 25.92 14.77
C SER A 323 -24.37 25.78 15.12
N GLY A 324 -24.72 25.38 16.34
CA GLY A 324 -26.12 25.18 16.76
C GLY A 324 -26.83 24.00 16.06
N ILE A 325 -26.08 23.05 15.49
CA ILE A 325 -26.65 21.86 14.83
C ILE A 325 -27.04 20.83 15.90
N THR A 326 -28.34 20.57 16.03
CA THR A 326 -28.86 19.65 17.06
C THR A 326 -29.34 18.31 16.54
N THR A 327 -29.56 18.18 15.23
CA THR A 327 -30.11 16.97 14.59
C THR A 327 -29.12 16.31 13.63
N ALA A 328 -29.26 15.01 13.42
CA ALA A 328 -28.43 14.25 12.45
C ALA A 328 -28.60 14.78 11.02
N VAL A 329 -29.81 15.17 10.62
CA VAL A 329 -30.08 15.78 9.30
C VAL A 329 -29.37 17.13 9.16
N GLY A 330 -29.26 17.89 10.24
CA GLY A 330 -28.57 19.19 10.27
C GLY A 330 -27.08 19.07 9.96
N LEU A 331 -26.46 17.92 10.24
CA LEU A 331 -25.04 17.67 9.92
C LEU A 331 -24.70 17.81 8.43
N ALA A 332 -25.71 17.70 7.55
CA ALA A 332 -25.53 17.96 6.12
C ALA A 332 -25.04 19.39 5.80
N LYS A 333 -25.12 20.32 6.76
CA LYS A 333 -24.69 21.72 6.65
C LYS A 333 -23.41 22.01 7.45
N ILE A 334 -22.73 20.97 7.97
CA ILE A 334 -21.54 21.18 8.78
C ILE A 334 -20.43 21.86 7.96
N ASN A 335 -19.68 22.72 8.61
CA ASN A 335 -18.50 23.32 8.02
C ASN A 335 -17.34 22.32 8.10
N GLU A 336 -17.07 21.61 7.00
CA GLU A 336 -16.04 20.56 6.94
C GLU A 336 -14.62 21.13 7.12
N ARG A 337 -14.34 22.35 6.65
CA ARG A 337 -13.07 23.03 6.92
C ARG A 337 -12.86 23.22 8.42
N ARG A 338 -13.93 23.64 9.14
CA ARG A 338 -13.89 23.80 10.59
C ARG A 338 -13.66 22.48 11.31
N VAL A 339 -14.17 21.36 10.78
CA VAL A 339 -13.89 20.01 11.32
C VAL A 339 -12.40 19.69 11.27
N VAL A 340 -11.68 20.02 10.17
CA VAL A 340 -10.23 19.86 10.06
C VAL A 340 -9.52 20.70 11.13
N GLU A 341 -9.89 21.96 11.28
CA GLU A 341 -9.27 22.88 12.27
C GLU A 341 -9.48 22.37 13.70
N VAL A 342 -10.68 21.97 14.06
CA VAL A 342 -11.00 21.47 15.41
C VAL A 342 -10.26 20.17 15.70
N LEU A 343 -10.13 19.28 14.70
CA LEU A 343 -9.37 18.05 14.85
C LEU A 343 -7.89 18.34 15.10
N ALA A 344 -7.32 19.27 14.34
CA ALA A 344 -5.93 19.69 14.52
C ALA A 344 -5.70 20.37 15.89
N MET A 345 -6.63 21.21 16.35
CA MET A 345 -6.55 21.87 17.67
C MET A 345 -6.56 20.87 18.83
N ASN A 346 -7.27 19.74 18.67
CA ASN A 346 -7.36 18.70 19.70
C ASN A 346 -6.21 17.68 19.63
N GLU A 347 -5.36 17.74 18.61
CA GLU A 347 -4.22 16.83 18.45
C GLU A 347 -3.02 17.34 19.24
N THR A 348 -2.54 16.52 20.16
CA THR A 348 -1.37 16.83 21.02
C THR A 348 -0.05 16.52 20.34
N ASP A 349 -0.03 15.60 19.40
CA ASP A 349 1.14 15.28 18.58
C ASP A 349 1.31 16.35 17.50
N THR A 350 2.38 17.10 17.56
CA THR A 350 2.66 18.23 16.65
C THR A 350 2.77 17.78 15.20
N LEU A 351 3.36 16.61 14.92
CA LEU A 351 3.52 16.10 13.56
C LEU A 351 2.16 15.74 12.95
N LYS A 352 1.29 15.09 13.72
CA LYS A 352 -0.06 14.76 13.29
C LYS A 352 -0.93 15.97 13.10
N ARG A 353 -0.81 16.96 14.02
CA ARG A 353 -1.50 18.25 13.91
C ARG A 353 -1.11 18.96 12.61
N ASP A 354 0.19 19.10 12.36
CA ASP A 354 0.69 19.80 11.19
C ASP A 354 0.30 19.08 9.89
N ARG A 355 0.34 17.74 9.88
CA ARG A 355 -0.17 16.92 8.78
C ARG A 355 -1.64 17.20 8.49
N THR A 356 -2.48 17.23 9.51
CA THR A 356 -3.92 17.54 9.38
C THR A 356 -4.14 18.94 8.83
N LEU A 357 -3.39 19.96 9.32
CA LEU A 357 -3.50 21.35 8.84
C LEU A 357 -3.05 21.52 7.38
N LYS A 358 -2.07 20.73 6.91
CA LYS A 358 -1.63 20.78 5.51
C LYS A 358 -2.77 20.51 4.53
N LEU A 359 -3.78 19.68 4.89
CA LEU A 359 -4.96 19.45 4.04
C LEU A 359 -5.69 20.73 3.65
N LEU A 360 -5.68 21.75 4.50
CA LEU A 360 -6.33 23.05 4.22
C LEU A 360 -5.64 23.83 3.10
N ASN A 361 -4.39 23.50 2.77
CA ASN A 361 -3.53 24.20 1.81
C ASN A 361 -3.18 23.35 0.58
N GLU A 362 -3.65 22.11 0.50
CA GLU A 362 -3.32 21.17 -0.58
C GLU A 362 -4.29 21.25 -1.78
N GLY A 363 -5.11 22.29 -1.85
CA GLY A 363 -6.01 22.52 -2.99
C GLY A 363 -7.31 21.73 -2.98
N PHE A 364 -7.61 20.96 -1.91
CA PHE A 364 -8.90 20.28 -1.78
C PHE A 364 -10.03 21.28 -1.60
N SER A 365 -11.15 21.06 -2.31
CA SER A 365 -12.35 21.86 -2.13
C SER A 365 -13.01 21.54 -0.79
N PHE A 366 -13.33 22.59 0.00
CA PHE A 366 -14.15 22.55 1.22
C PHE A 366 -15.52 23.24 1.04
N TRP A 367 -15.83 23.67 -0.17
CA TRP A 367 -17.08 24.32 -0.53
C TRP A 367 -17.97 23.33 -1.27
N LYS A 368 -19.28 23.40 -0.97
CA LYS A 368 -20.32 22.56 -1.61
C LYS A 368 -20.88 23.24 -2.84
#